data_4e3ff377d7a7db2fc18543b45de7d585
#
_entry.id   4e3ff377d7a7db2fc18543b45de7d585
#
_cell.length_a   1.000
_cell.length_b   1.000
_cell.length_c   1.000
_cell.angle_alpha   90.00
_cell.angle_beta   90.00
_cell.angle_gamma   90.00
#
_symmetry.space_group_name_H-M   'P 1'
#
loop_
_entity.id
_entity.type
_entity.pdbx_description
1 polymer ?
#
loop_
_entity_poly.entity_id
_entity_poly.type
_entity_poly.pdbx_seq_one_letter_code
_entity_poly.pdbx_strand_id
1 'polypeptide(L)'
;MAARTNFRGSFTALVTPFKDGSLDEAAFRGLVSWQIEQGSHGLVPVGTTGESPTLSHDEHNRVVEMCLDEAKGRVPVIAGAGSNSTREAVDLAKHAEKAGADAVLVVTPYYNKPTQEGMYHHFKAVNDAIGIPIIIYNIPPRSVVDLTVETMTRLFELKNIIGVKDATANLARVSQQRHAMGPDFLQLSGEDMTALAYMAAGGHGCISVVANVAPKLCADLMSAVLKGDYATGLKIQDRLTPLHDAIFKEPGLAGAKHGLKLLGRVEEEVRLPLMAVTPPTGKVIRDAMVHAGLLN
;
A
#
# COMPACT_ATOMS: atom_id res chain seq x y z
N MET A 1 10.56 -18.16 13.46
CA MET A 1 9.40 -17.74 12.63
C MET A 1 8.55 -16.62 13.25
N ALA A 2 8.74 -16.19 14.47
CA ALA A 2 7.91 -15.14 15.09
C ALA A 2 8.25 -13.68 14.70
N ALA A 3 9.33 -13.40 14.01
CA ALA A 3 9.77 -12.03 13.66
C ALA A 3 9.19 -11.48 12.34
N ARG A 4 8.59 -12.32 11.50
CA ARG A 4 8.09 -11.94 10.15
C ARG A 4 6.61 -11.55 10.09
N THR A 5 5.88 -11.55 11.19
CA THR A 5 4.42 -11.38 11.19
C THR A 5 3.94 -10.07 11.80
N ASN A 6 4.80 -9.10 12.03
CA ASN A 6 4.38 -7.82 12.57
C ASN A 6 4.03 -6.84 11.43
N PHE A 7 2.81 -6.96 10.90
CA PHE A 7 2.29 -6.03 9.88
C PHE A 7 1.72 -4.75 10.53
N ARG A 8 2.53 -4.05 11.33
CA ARG A 8 2.13 -2.81 12.03
C ARG A 8 3.03 -1.64 11.65
N GLY A 9 2.47 -0.44 11.60
CA GLY A 9 3.22 0.78 11.34
C GLY A 9 3.08 1.30 9.91
N SER A 10 4.14 1.91 9.36
CA SER A 10 4.16 2.52 8.03
C SER A 10 4.67 1.54 6.98
N PHE A 11 3.82 1.16 6.04
CA PHE A 11 4.14 0.35 4.88
C PHE A 11 4.11 1.24 3.64
N THR A 12 5.15 1.19 2.81
CA THR A 12 5.18 2.01 1.60
C THR A 12 4.58 1.26 0.42
N ALA A 13 3.48 1.80 -0.14
CA ALA A 13 2.96 1.37 -1.43
C ALA A 13 3.92 1.85 -2.52
N LEU A 14 4.94 1.03 -2.83
CA LEU A 14 6.04 1.43 -3.70
C LEU A 14 5.56 1.81 -5.11
N VAL A 15 6.11 2.88 -5.66
CA VAL A 15 6.05 3.14 -7.10
C VAL A 15 6.95 2.14 -7.84
N THR A 16 6.64 1.89 -9.11
CA THR A 16 7.52 1.14 -10.02
C THR A 16 8.22 2.13 -10.94
N PRO A 17 9.52 2.40 -10.78
CA PRO A 17 10.27 3.28 -11.66
C PRO A 17 10.38 2.73 -13.08
N PHE A 18 10.23 3.63 -14.06
CA PHE A 18 10.48 3.34 -15.47
C PHE A 18 11.53 4.29 -16.03
N LYS A 19 12.22 3.82 -17.05
CA LYS A 19 13.14 4.60 -17.86
C LYS A 19 13.10 4.11 -19.29
N ASP A 20 12.87 5.01 -20.23
CA ASP A 20 12.77 4.72 -21.66
C ASP A 20 11.76 3.57 -21.97
N GLY A 21 10.60 3.58 -21.29
CA GLY A 21 9.51 2.60 -21.44
C GLY A 21 9.70 1.28 -20.69
N SER A 22 10.88 1.03 -20.13
CA SER A 22 11.23 -0.23 -19.44
C SER A 22 11.32 -0.05 -17.93
N LEU A 23 11.31 -1.16 -17.18
CA LEU A 23 11.57 -1.14 -15.74
C LEU A 23 12.97 -0.57 -15.46
N ASP A 24 13.09 0.43 -14.59
CA ASP A 24 14.36 0.89 -14.04
C ASP A 24 14.68 0.07 -12.78
N GLU A 25 15.28 -1.10 -12.99
CA GLU A 25 15.63 -2.01 -11.89
C GLU A 25 16.60 -1.38 -10.89
N ALA A 26 17.54 -0.58 -11.35
CA ALA A 26 18.52 0.06 -10.48
C ALA A 26 17.87 1.11 -9.57
N ALA A 27 17.01 1.97 -10.14
CA ALA A 27 16.26 2.95 -9.37
C ALA A 27 15.29 2.26 -8.39
N PHE A 28 14.63 1.15 -8.80
CA PHE A 28 13.73 0.42 -7.91
C PHE A 28 14.48 -0.19 -6.71
N ARG A 29 15.60 -0.86 -6.92
CA ARG A 29 16.44 -1.41 -5.82
C ARG A 29 16.94 -0.29 -4.89
N GLY A 30 17.40 0.82 -5.46
CA GLY A 30 17.80 2.01 -4.69
C GLY A 30 16.66 2.58 -3.86
N LEU A 31 15.43 2.62 -4.41
CA LEU A 31 14.23 3.04 -3.69
C LEU A 31 13.92 2.09 -2.52
N VAL A 32 13.94 0.78 -2.73
CA VAL A 32 13.70 -0.23 -1.69
C VAL A 32 14.71 -0.07 -0.53
N SER A 33 16.00 0.00 -0.83
CA SER A 33 17.04 0.20 0.19
C SER A 33 16.82 1.48 0.97
N TRP A 34 16.57 2.59 0.27
CA TRP A 34 16.33 3.89 0.91
C TRP A 34 15.09 3.88 1.83
N GLN A 35 14.00 3.25 1.42
CA GLN A 35 12.81 3.11 2.24
C GLN A 35 13.13 2.43 3.58
N ILE A 36 13.90 1.35 3.53
CA ILE A 36 14.31 0.59 4.71
C ILE A 36 15.23 1.43 5.61
N GLU A 37 16.21 2.12 5.03
CA GLU A 37 17.14 3.00 5.74
C GLU A 37 16.43 4.17 6.43
N GLN A 38 15.33 4.67 5.84
CA GLN A 38 14.49 5.71 6.42
C GLN A 38 13.52 5.21 7.49
N GLY A 39 13.48 3.91 7.75
CA GLY A 39 12.70 3.31 8.84
C GLY A 39 11.30 2.85 8.46
N SER A 40 10.99 2.68 7.16
CA SER A 40 9.73 2.05 6.74
C SER A 40 9.57 0.68 7.40
N HIS A 41 8.40 0.42 7.98
CA HIS A 41 8.12 -0.83 8.70
C HIS A 41 7.85 -2.01 7.78
N GLY A 42 7.56 -1.76 6.51
CA GLY A 42 7.38 -2.75 5.48
C GLY A 42 7.16 -2.15 4.11
N LEU A 43 7.11 -3.00 3.10
CA LEU A 43 7.06 -2.62 1.69
C LEU A 43 5.91 -3.32 0.97
N VAL A 44 5.28 -2.60 0.04
CA VAL A 44 4.16 -3.13 -0.76
C VAL A 44 4.46 -2.85 -2.24
N PRO A 45 5.20 -3.74 -2.93
CA PRO A 45 5.40 -3.63 -4.38
C PRO A 45 4.14 -3.99 -5.16
N VAL A 46 4.05 -3.55 -6.38
CA VAL A 46 3.03 -3.87 -7.40
C VAL A 46 1.58 -3.75 -6.93
N GLY A 47 1.31 -2.82 -6.00
CA GLY A 47 -0.05 -2.37 -5.72
C GLY A 47 -0.52 -1.36 -6.78
N THR A 48 -1.62 -0.65 -6.53
CA THR A 48 -2.13 0.42 -7.39
C THR A 48 -1.08 1.49 -7.67
N THR A 49 -0.34 1.90 -6.63
CA THR A 49 0.75 2.89 -6.72
C THR A 49 1.93 2.38 -7.54
N GLY A 50 2.14 1.08 -7.57
CA GLY A 50 3.17 0.40 -8.38
C GLY A 50 2.77 0.15 -9.83
N GLU A 51 1.68 0.76 -10.31
CA GLU A 51 1.18 0.66 -11.70
C GLU A 51 0.88 -0.77 -12.16
N SER A 52 0.45 -1.64 -11.24
CA SER A 52 0.17 -3.05 -11.52
C SER A 52 -0.71 -3.29 -12.76
N PRO A 53 -1.74 -2.47 -13.10
CA PRO A 53 -2.54 -2.68 -14.31
C PRO A 53 -1.82 -2.52 -15.65
N THR A 54 -0.66 -1.86 -15.67
CA THR A 54 0.12 -1.57 -16.90
C THR A 54 1.45 -2.33 -16.95
N LEU A 55 1.72 -3.17 -15.96
CA LEU A 55 2.82 -4.14 -15.99
C LEU A 55 2.37 -5.40 -16.74
N SER A 56 3.25 -5.97 -17.56
CA SER A 56 3.07 -7.35 -17.97
C SER A 56 3.21 -8.29 -16.78
N HIS A 57 2.74 -9.53 -16.87
CA HIS A 57 2.90 -10.50 -15.77
C HIS A 57 4.38 -10.75 -15.45
N ASP A 58 5.24 -10.79 -16.45
CA ASP A 58 6.68 -10.96 -16.24
C ASP A 58 7.29 -9.77 -15.51
N GLU A 59 6.92 -8.54 -15.88
CA GLU A 59 7.37 -7.33 -15.17
C GLU A 59 6.84 -7.30 -13.73
N HIS A 60 5.56 -7.63 -13.54
CA HIS A 60 4.94 -7.72 -12.20
C HIS A 60 5.71 -8.68 -11.30
N ASN A 61 5.96 -9.89 -11.80
CA ASN A 61 6.72 -10.92 -11.09
C ASN A 61 8.14 -10.45 -10.80
N ARG A 62 8.79 -9.83 -11.78
CA ARG A 62 10.15 -9.29 -11.64
C ARG A 62 10.26 -8.23 -10.56
N VAL A 63 9.30 -7.31 -10.48
CA VAL A 63 9.29 -6.26 -9.44
C VAL A 63 9.13 -6.86 -8.04
N VAL A 64 8.28 -7.90 -7.88
CA VAL A 64 8.15 -8.62 -6.60
C VAL A 64 9.48 -9.26 -6.21
N GLU A 65 10.13 -9.98 -7.13
CA GLU A 65 11.42 -10.63 -6.89
C GLU A 65 12.50 -9.62 -6.50
N MET A 66 12.61 -8.51 -7.24
CA MET A 66 13.58 -7.46 -6.93
C MET A 66 13.36 -6.84 -5.55
N CYS A 67 12.09 -6.62 -5.17
CA CYS A 67 11.75 -6.10 -3.85
C CYS A 67 12.22 -7.05 -2.74
N LEU A 68 11.93 -8.35 -2.89
CA LEU A 68 12.34 -9.39 -1.94
C LEU A 68 13.85 -9.55 -1.86
N ASP A 69 14.51 -9.60 -3.01
CA ASP A 69 15.98 -9.68 -3.12
C ASP A 69 16.66 -8.52 -2.42
N GLU A 70 16.12 -7.29 -2.56
CA GLU A 70 16.72 -6.11 -1.97
C GLU A 70 16.35 -5.96 -0.50
N ALA A 71 15.12 -6.30 -0.12
CA ALA A 71 14.67 -6.25 1.27
C ALA A 71 15.45 -7.23 2.15
N LYS A 72 15.81 -8.41 1.63
CA LYS A 72 16.60 -9.45 2.34
C LYS A 72 16.06 -9.80 3.73
N GLY A 73 14.74 -9.74 3.89
CA GLY A 73 14.07 -10.01 5.17
C GLY A 73 14.31 -8.95 6.26
N ARG A 74 14.86 -7.76 5.91
CA ARG A 74 15.03 -6.65 6.87
C ARG A 74 13.70 -6.07 7.33
N VAL A 75 12.71 -6.06 6.44
CA VAL A 75 11.32 -5.65 6.69
C VAL A 75 10.39 -6.60 5.95
N PRO A 76 9.12 -6.76 6.40
CA PRO A 76 8.14 -7.57 5.68
C PRO A 76 7.78 -6.96 4.32
N VAL A 77 7.54 -7.83 3.34
CA VAL A 77 7.09 -7.48 1.99
C VAL A 77 5.71 -8.08 1.74
N ILE A 78 4.74 -7.21 1.48
CA ILE A 78 3.35 -7.56 1.14
C ILE A 78 3.18 -7.37 -0.36
N ALA A 79 3.26 -8.43 -1.15
CA ALA A 79 3.18 -8.33 -2.61
C ALA A 79 1.74 -8.07 -3.07
N GLY A 80 1.53 -7.11 -3.96
CA GLY A 80 0.26 -6.94 -4.66
C GLY A 80 -0.04 -8.17 -5.52
N ALA A 81 -1.23 -8.76 -5.39
CA ALA A 81 -1.65 -9.96 -6.13
C ALA A 81 -3.13 -9.88 -6.56
N GLY A 82 -3.71 -8.68 -6.54
CA GLY A 82 -5.12 -8.49 -6.87
C GLY A 82 -5.38 -8.35 -8.36
N SER A 83 -6.47 -8.93 -8.82
CA SER A 83 -7.02 -8.79 -10.15
C SER A 83 -8.54 -8.91 -10.12
N ASN A 84 -9.23 -8.40 -11.13
CA ASN A 84 -10.65 -8.66 -11.35
C ASN A 84 -10.93 -10.03 -12.02
N SER A 85 -9.88 -10.77 -12.37
CA SER A 85 -9.91 -12.17 -12.76
C SER A 85 -9.42 -13.04 -11.60
N THR A 86 -10.27 -13.91 -11.08
CA THR A 86 -9.91 -14.80 -9.96
C THR A 86 -8.71 -15.69 -10.30
N ARG A 87 -8.65 -16.21 -11.54
CA ARG A 87 -7.51 -17.03 -11.98
C ARG A 87 -6.20 -16.24 -11.93
N GLU A 88 -6.19 -15.04 -12.46
CA GLU A 88 -5.02 -14.17 -12.46
C GLU A 88 -4.58 -13.81 -11.03
N ALA A 89 -5.52 -13.46 -10.13
CA ALA A 89 -5.22 -13.20 -8.73
C ALA A 89 -4.58 -14.43 -8.03
N VAL A 90 -5.07 -15.64 -8.35
CA VAL A 90 -4.48 -16.89 -7.85
C VAL A 90 -3.06 -17.10 -8.39
N ASP A 91 -2.83 -16.86 -9.68
CA ASP A 91 -1.52 -17.04 -10.30
C ASP A 91 -0.49 -16.05 -9.74
N LEU A 92 -0.86 -14.78 -9.58
CA LEU A 92 -0.03 -13.75 -8.96
C LEU A 92 0.29 -14.07 -7.49
N ALA A 93 -0.71 -14.53 -6.72
CA ALA A 93 -0.53 -14.90 -5.32
C ALA A 93 0.41 -16.11 -5.16
N LYS A 94 0.29 -17.13 -6.01
CA LYS A 94 1.20 -18.29 -6.03
C LYS A 94 2.63 -17.88 -6.37
N HIS A 95 2.80 -16.95 -7.33
CA HIS A 95 4.13 -16.44 -7.65
C HIS A 95 4.74 -15.70 -6.45
N ALA A 96 3.98 -14.80 -5.81
CA ALA A 96 4.44 -14.07 -4.63
C ALA A 96 4.86 -15.02 -3.49
N GLU A 97 4.06 -16.05 -3.20
CA GLU A 97 4.42 -17.09 -2.22
C GLU A 97 5.71 -17.80 -2.59
N LYS A 98 5.82 -18.27 -3.83
CA LYS A 98 7.02 -18.96 -4.33
C LYS A 98 8.27 -18.09 -4.27
N ALA A 99 8.13 -16.78 -4.54
CA ALA A 99 9.22 -15.81 -4.45
C ALA A 99 9.62 -15.50 -3.00
N GLY A 100 8.79 -15.84 -2.01
CA GLY A 100 9.09 -15.68 -0.58
C GLY A 100 8.50 -14.41 0.05
N ALA A 101 7.41 -13.85 -0.51
CA ALA A 101 6.67 -12.75 0.10
C ALA A 101 6.12 -13.15 1.49
N ASP A 102 6.07 -12.20 2.41
CA ASP A 102 5.56 -12.43 3.78
C ASP A 102 4.02 -12.45 3.81
N ALA A 103 3.37 -11.76 2.86
CA ALA A 103 1.92 -11.74 2.66
C ALA A 103 1.59 -11.28 1.24
N VAL A 104 0.32 -11.43 0.85
CA VAL A 104 -0.22 -10.81 -0.37
C VAL A 104 -1.30 -9.78 -0.06
N LEU A 105 -1.36 -8.72 -0.86
CA LEU A 105 -2.41 -7.70 -0.85
C LEU A 105 -3.33 -7.94 -2.06
N VAL A 106 -4.59 -8.30 -1.80
CA VAL A 106 -5.57 -8.65 -2.85
C VAL A 106 -6.69 -7.63 -2.84
N VAL A 107 -6.80 -6.83 -3.92
CA VAL A 107 -7.88 -5.86 -4.09
C VAL A 107 -9.19 -6.56 -4.44
N THR A 108 -10.32 -6.00 -3.97
CA THR A 108 -11.65 -6.43 -4.41
C THR A 108 -11.75 -6.33 -5.94
N PRO A 109 -12.37 -7.31 -6.63
CA PRO A 109 -12.49 -7.26 -8.09
C PRO A 109 -13.17 -5.97 -8.55
N TYR A 110 -12.50 -5.25 -9.41
CA TYR A 110 -12.92 -3.96 -9.96
C TYR A 110 -13.55 -4.14 -11.35
N TYR A 111 -14.34 -3.16 -11.79
CA TYR A 111 -14.98 -3.09 -13.11
C TYR A 111 -16.15 -4.06 -13.30
N ASN A 112 -15.98 -5.39 -13.11
CA ASN A 112 -16.99 -6.43 -13.34
C ASN A 112 -18.02 -6.57 -12.20
N LYS A 113 -17.88 -5.80 -11.10
CA LYS A 113 -18.87 -5.61 -10.01
C LYS A 113 -19.46 -6.91 -9.46
N PRO A 114 -18.67 -7.81 -8.89
CA PRO A 114 -19.20 -9.02 -8.28
C PRO A 114 -20.11 -8.70 -7.08
N THR A 115 -21.04 -9.60 -6.78
CA THR A 115 -21.83 -9.59 -5.55
C THR A 115 -20.95 -9.90 -4.33
N GLN A 116 -21.48 -9.72 -3.10
CA GLN A 116 -20.77 -10.12 -1.87
C GLN A 116 -20.37 -11.59 -1.90
N GLU A 117 -21.26 -12.45 -2.37
CA GLU A 117 -20.97 -13.88 -2.51
C GLU A 117 -19.89 -14.16 -3.58
N GLY A 118 -19.93 -13.44 -4.69
CA GLY A 118 -18.85 -13.50 -5.70
C GLY A 118 -17.51 -13.07 -5.16
N MET A 119 -17.45 -12.00 -4.35
CA MET A 119 -16.24 -11.55 -3.66
C MET A 119 -15.75 -12.60 -2.64
N TYR A 120 -16.66 -13.18 -1.86
CA TYR A 120 -16.30 -14.26 -0.95
C TYR A 120 -15.62 -15.42 -1.68
N HIS A 121 -16.20 -15.91 -2.77
CA HIS A 121 -15.62 -17.00 -3.55
C HIS A 121 -14.29 -16.61 -4.24
N HIS A 122 -14.15 -15.35 -4.66
CA HIS A 122 -12.89 -14.85 -5.21
C HIS A 122 -11.75 -14.94 -4.18
N PHE A 123 -11.96 -14.38 -2.98
CA PHE A 123 -10.96 -14.44 -1.90
C PHE A 123 -10.73 -15.86 -1.39
N LYS A 124 -11.79 -16.68 -1.32
CA LYS A 124 -11.67 -18.09 -0.95
C LYS A 124 -10.79 -18.85 -1.93
N ALA A 125 -10.93 -18.61 -3.23
CA ALA A 125 -10.10 -19.28 -4.25
C ALA A 125 -8.61 -18.90 -4.09
N VAL A 126 -8.29 -17.64 -3.77
CA VAL A 126 -6.92 -17.23 -3.46
C VAL A 126 -6.44 -17.89 -2.16
N ASN A 127 -7.27 -17.88 -1.11
CA ASN A 127 -6.95 -18.51 0.17
C ASN A 127 -6.61 -20.00 0.03
N ASP A 128 -7.39 -20.73 -0.76
CA ASP A 128 -7.21 -22.17 -0.94
C ASP A 128 -5.98 -22.51 -1.80
N ALA A 129 -5.44 -21.53 -2.53
CA ALA A 129 -4.35 -21.72 -3.48
C ALA A 129 -2.96 -21.46 -2.89
N ILE A 130 -2.84 -20.75 -1.75
CA ILE A 130 -1.58 -20.35 -1.11
C ILE A 130 -1.60 -20.63 0.39
N GLY A 131 -0.43 -20.63 1.01
CA GLY A 131 -0.26 -20.84 2.46
C GLY A 131 0.21 -19.60 3.23
N ILE A 132 0.49 -18.47 2.54
CA ILE A 132 0.90 -17.22 3.18
C ILE A 132 -0.29 -16.31 3.49
N PRO A 133 -0.14 -15.35 4.43
CA PRO A 133 -1.19 -14.40 4.80
C PRO A 133 -1.75 -13.59 3.63
N ILE A 134 -3.06 -13.34 3.66
CA ILE A 134 -3.78 -12.49 2.72
C ILE A 134 -4.34 -11.28 3.45
N ILE A 135 -4.05 -10.08 2.94
CA ILE A 135 -4.64 -8.83 3.37
C ILE A 135 -5.61 -8.39 2.27
N ILE A 136 -6.89 -8.29 2.61
CA ILE A 136 -7.93 -7.79 1.72
C ILE A 136 -7.66 -6.31 1.45
N TYR A 137 -7.80 -5.85 0.20
CA TYR A 137 -7.76 -4.44 -0.12
C TYR A 137 -9.14 -3.96 -0.56
N ASN A 138 -9.81 -3.20 0.30
CA ASN A 138 -11.13 -2.65 0.05
C ASN A 138 -11.03 -1.16 -0.29
N ILE A 139 -11.31 -0.81 -1.55
CA ILE A 139 -11.20 0.55 -2.08
C ILE A 139 -12.38 0.90 -3.00
N PRO A 140 -13.58 1.15 -2.45
CA PRO A 140 -14.77 1.44 -3.23
C PRO A 140 -14.65 2.58 -4.25
N PRO A 141 -13.90 3.69 -4.00
CA PRO A 141 -13.73 4.74 -4.99
C PRO A 141 -13.06 4.29 -6.29
N ARG A 142 -12.32 3.16 -6.29
CA ARG A 142 -11.66 2.59 -7.47
C ARG A 142 -12.33 1.31 -7.97
N SER A 143 -12.72 0.42 -7.07
CA SER A 143 -13.31 -0.88 -7.43
C SER A 143 -14.80 -0.80 -7.69
N VAL A 144 -15.48 0.26 -7.23
CA VAL A 144 -16.94 0.47 -7.24
C VAL A 144 -17.68 -0.47 -6.28
N VAL A 145 -17.15 -1.66 -6.02
CA VAL A 145 -17.69 -2.59 -5.03
C VAL A 145 -17.11 -2.30 -3.65
N ASP A 146 -17.93 -2.44 -2.61
CA ASP A 146 -17.53 -2.32 -1.21
C ASP A 146 -17.78 -3.66 -0.52
N LEU A 147 -16.72 -4.26 0.02
CA LEU A 147 -16.79 -5.49 0.78
C LEU A 147 -17.35 -5.17 2.17
N THR A 148 -18.51 -5.73 2.50
CA THR A 148 -19.20 -5.47 3.79
C THR A 148 -18.44 -6.09 4.96
N VAL A 149 -18.65 -5.55 6.17
CA VAL A 149 -18.09 -6.12 7.41
C VAL A 149 -18.55 -7.56 7.60
N GLU A 150 -19.81 -7.87 7.27
CA GLU A 150 -20.37 -9.23 7.34
C GLU A 150 -19.60 -10.20 6.43
N THR A 151 -19.35 -9.81 5.18
CA THR A 151 -18.56 -10.65 4.25
C THR A 151 -17.12 -10.79 4.70
N MET A 152 -16.51 -9.71 5.24
CA MET A 152 -15.15 -9.78 5.82
C MET A 152 -15.09 -10.74 7.02
N THR A 153 -16.13 -10.76 7.86
CA THR A 153 -16.23 -11.69 9.00
C THR A 153 -16.21 -13.15 8.54
N ARG A 154 -17.00 -13.47 7.51
CA ARG A 154 -16.97 -14.81 6.89
C ARG A 154 -15.60 -15.15 6.28
N LEU A 155 -14.96 -14.17 5.66
CA LEU A 155 -13.61 -14.35 5.08
C LEU A 155 -12.56 -14.57 6.16
N PHE A 156 -12.66 -13.90 7.32
CA PHE A 156 -11.72 -14.05 8.43
C PHE A 156 -11.75 -15.45 9.07
N GLU A 157 -12.81 -16.24 8.84
CA GLU A 157 -12.85 -17.65 9.21
C GLU A 157 -11.91 -18.53 8.36
N LEU A 158 -11.45 -18.02 7.21
CA LEU A 158 -10.50 -18.71 6.32
C LEU A 158 -9.07 -18.57 6.86
N LYS A 159 -8.29 -19.65 6.72
CA LYS A 159 -6.98 -19.82 7.37
C LYS A 159 -5.98 -18.69 7.13
N ASN A 160 -5.94 -18.15 5.89
CA ASN A 160 -4.89 -17.21 5.49
C ASN A 160 -5.37 -15.76 5.45
N ILE A 161 -6.66 -15.48 5.59
CA ILE A 161 -7.17 -14.10 5.66
C ILE A 161 -6.86 -13.52 7.04
N ILE A 162 -5.99 -12.50 7.11
CA ILE A 162 -5.55 -11.94 8.39
C ILE A 162 -6.07 -10.52 8.64
N GLY A 163 -6.56 -9.82 7.62
CA GLY A 163 -6.98 -8.43 7.81
C GLY A 163 -7.31 -7.70 6.53
N VAL A 164 -7.39 -6.39 6.65
CA VAL A 164 -7.78 -5.47 5.58
C VAL A 164 -6.85 -4.26 5.49
N LYS A 165 -6.55 -3.83 4.26
CA LYS A 165 -6.21 -2.45 3.92
C LYS A 165 -7.52 -1.75 3.58
N ASP A 166 -7.97 -0.85 4.46
CA ASP A 166 -9.23 -0.11 4.30
C ASP A 166 -8.97 1.28 3.70
N ALA A 167 -9.49 1.50 2.50
CA ALA A 167 -9.46 2.78 1.80
C ALA A 167 -10.88 3.30 1.51
N THR A 168 -11.80 3.07 2.44
CA THR A 168 -13.20 3.56 2.36
C THR A 168 -13.34 5.00 2.87
N ALA A 169 -12.34 5.52 3.56
CA ALA A 169 -12.41 6.78 4.34
C ALA A 169 -13.48 6.78 5.45
N ASN A 170 -14.05 5.63 5.79
CA ASN A 170 -15.08 5.48 6.83
C ASN A 170 -14.45 4.96 8.12
N LEU A 171 -14.07 5.87 9.03
CA LEU A 171 -13.42 5.53 10.30
C LEU A 171 -14.29 4.67 11.24
N ALA A 172 -15.62 4.72 11.11
CA ALA A 172 -16.49 3.88 11.92
C ALA A 172 -16.26 2.38 11.67
N ARG A 173 -15.80 2.03 10.46
CA ARG A 173 -15.51 0.63 10.10
C ARG A 173 -14.42 0.00 10.98
N VAL A 174 -13.46 0.78 11.45
CA VAL A 174 -12.41 0.27 12.35
C VAL A 174 -13.01 -0.36 13.61
N SER A 175 -13.97 0.34 14.24
CA SER A 175 -14.66 -0.18 15.41
C SER A 175 -15.64 -1.30 15.08
N GLN A 176 -16.35 -1.21 13.95
CA GLN A 176 -17.27 -2.26 13.49
C GLN A 176 -16.52 -3.57 13.20
N GLN A 177 -15.41 -3.50 12.50
CA GLN A 177 -14.56 -4.64 12.17
C GLN A 177 -13.96 -5.27 13.43
N ARG A 178 -13.44 -4.45 14.36
CA ARG A 178 -12.92 -4.94 15.64
C ARG A 178 -14.01 -5.59 16.51
N HIS A 179 -15.22 -5.04 16.51
CA HIS A 179 -16.35 -5.63 17.24
C HIS A 179 -16.73 -6.99 16.64
N ALA A 180 -16.75 -7.12 15.32
CA ALA A 180 -17.20 -8.34 14.64
C ALA A 180 -16.13 -9.45 14.63
N MET A 181 -14.84 -9.09 14.51
CA MET A 181 -13.76 -10.04 14.27
C MET A 181 -12.69 -10.07 15.38
N GLY A 182 -12.80 -9.19 16.37
CA GLY A 182 -11.84 -9.13 17.48
C GLY A 182 -10.57 -8.32 17.16
N PRO A 183 -9.67 -8.22 18.16
CA PRO A 183 -8.45 -7.40 18.06
C PRO A 183 -7.36 -8.00 17.16
N ASP A 184 -7.46 -9.29 16.82
CA ASP A 184 -6.48 -9.99 16.00
C ASP A 184 -6.69 -9.75 14.50
N PHE A 185 -7.86 -9.25 14.09
CA PHE A 185 -8.10 -8.83 12.71
C PHE A 185 -7.25 -7.60 12.39
N LEU A 186 -6.27 -7.78 11.51
CA LEU A 186 -5.34 -6.71 11.12
C LEU A 186 -6.08 -5.62 10.34
N GLN A 187 -5.93 -4.37 10.77
CA GLN A 187 -6.57 -3.22 10.14
C GLN A 187 -5.52 -2.18 9.76
N LEU A 188 -5.25 -2.04 8.46
CA LEU A 188 -4.32 -1.06 7.91
C LEU A 188 -5.09 0.03 7.15
N SER A 189 -4.81 1.30 7.45
CA SER A 189 -5.35 2.41 6.65
C SER A 189 -4.77 2.35 5.24
N GLY A 190 -5.62 2.58 4.23
CA GLY A 190 -5.20 2.82 2.86
C GLY A 190 -5.17 4.30 2.49
N GLU A 191 -5.33 5.19 3.47
CA GLU A 191 -5.52 6.63 3.30
C GLU A 191 -4.59 7.41 4.24
N ASP A 192 -3.63 8.14 3.67
CA ASP A 192 -2.63 8.91 4.42
C ASP A 192 -3.25 10.02 5.28
N MET A 193 -4.22 10.75 4.73
CA MET A 193 -4.82 11.91 5.41
C MET A 193 -5.55 11.53 6.70
N THR A 194 -6.18 10.37 6.74
CA THR A 194 -6.94 9.90 7.91
C THR A 194 -6.19 8.88 8.76
N ALA A 195 -4.91 8.59 8.44
CA ALA A 195 -4.16 7.51 9.07
C ALA A 195 -4.03 7.68 10.60
N LEU A 196 -3.77 8.88 11.09
CA LEU A 196 -3.71 9.16 12.52
C LEU A 196 -5.05 8.86 13.24
N ALA A 197 -6.16 9.31 12.66
CA ALA A 197 -7.49 9.05 13.21
C ALA A 197 -7.87 7.56 13.13
N TYR A 198 -7.46 6.88 12.04
CA TYR A 198 -7.62 5.44 11.89
C TYR A 198 -6.89 4.65 12.99
N MET A 199 -5.66 5.07 13.30
CA MET A 199 -4.87 4.48 14.39
C MET A 199 -5.52 4.76 15.76
N ALA A 200 -6.04 5.98 15.99
CA ALA A 200 -6.74 6.34 17.23
C ALA A 200 -8.02 5.50 17.43
N ALA A 201 -8.69 5.11 16.34
CA ALA A 201 -9.83 4.20 16.40
C ALA A 201 -9.42 2.72 16.67
N GLY A 202 -8.14 2.40 16.70
CA GLY A 202 -7.58 1.08 16.99
C GLY A 202 -7.04 0.33 15.77
N GLY A 203 -6.69 1.06 14.71
CA GLY A 203 -5.95 0.51 13.56
C GLY A 203 -4.51 0.12 13.92
N HIS A 204 -3.84 -0.58 13.02
CA HIS A 204 -2.52 -1.15 13.26
C HIS A 204 -1.41 -0.47 12.45
N GLY A 205 -1.75 0.33 11.43
CA GLY A 205 -0.79 0.99 10.56
C GLY A 205 -1.43 1.60 9.33
N CYS A 206 -0.58 2.02 8.40
CA CYS A 206 -0.99 2.58 7.11
C CYS A 206 -0.14 2.00 5.97
N ILE A 207 -0.80 1.62 4.88
CA ILE A 207 -0.14 1.37 3.59
C ILE A 207 -0.21 2.68 2.80
N SER A 208 0.86 3.45 2.88
CA SER A 208 0.97 4.85 2.51
C SER A 208 1.48 5.06 1.08
N VAL A 209 0.94 6.04 0.38
CA VAL A 209 1.48 6.56 -0.89
C VAL A 209 2.54 7.63 -0.60
N VAL A 210 2.28 8.52 0.35
CA VAL A 210 3.18 9.63 0.71
C VAL A 210 4.50 9.14 1.29
N ALA A 211 4.52 7.95 1.89
CA ALA A 211 5.75 7.30 2.35
C ALA A 211 6.78 7.06 1.22
N ASN A 212 6.39 7.04 -0.06
CA ASN A 212 7.36 7.04 -1.16
C ASN A 212 8.28 8.27 -1.11
N VAL A 213 7.74 9.42 -0.73
CA VAL A 213 8.45 10.73 -0.74
C VAL A 213 8.96 11.11 0.65
N ALA A 214 8.22 10.77 1.70
CA ALA A 214 8.49 11.14 3.09
C ALA A 214 8.56 9.91 4.03
N PRO A 215 9.37 8.87 3.72
CA PRO A 215 9.33 7.61 4.47
C PRO A 215 9.63 7.79 5.96
N LYS A 216 10.63 8.60 6.30
CA LYS A 216 10.99 8.82 7.71
C LYS A 216 9.85 9.48 8.49
N LEU A 217 9.22 10.51 7.97
CA LEU A 217 8.11 11.19 8.66
C LEU A 217 6.92 10.25 8.84
N CYS A 218 6.57 9.46 7.81
CA CYS A 218 5.50 8.46 7.91
C CYS A 218 5.84 7.35 8.92
N ALA A 219 7.08 6.88 8.96
CA ALA A 219 7.53 5.90 9.93
C ALA A 219 7.53 6.45 11.36
N ASP A 220 8.01 7.68 11.56
CA ASP A 220 8.03 8.36 12.86
C ASP A 220 6.60 8.59 13.38
N LEU A 221 5.68 9.03 12.51
CA LEU A 221 4.26 9.19 12.85
C LEU A 221 3.68 7.87 13.38
N MET A 222 3.80 6.79 12.60
CA MET A 222 3.26 5.49 12.99
C MET A 222 3.94 4.95 14.25
N SER A 223 5.25 5.14 14.41
CA SER A 223 6.00 4.73 15.59
C SER A 223 5.57 5.46 16.86
N ALA A 224 5.29 6.77 16.77
CA ALA A 224 4.79 7.58 17.87
C ALA A 224 3.41 7.09 18.32
N VAL A 225 2.49 6.90 17.36
CA VAL A 225 1.12 6.49 17.64
C VAL A 225 1.03 5.07 18.20
N LEU A 226 1.85 4.15 17.69
CA LEU A 226 1.94 2.78 18.23
C LEU A 226 2.42 2.74 19.69
N LYS A 227 3.15 3.77 20.13
CA LYS A 227 3.57 3.95 21.53
C LYS A 227 2.56 4.74 22.38
N GLY A 228 1.44 5.16 21.78
CA GLY A 228 0.43 5.99 22.46
C GLY A 228 0.75 7.49 22.46
N ASP A 229 1.82 7.94 21.80
CA ASP A 229 2.20 9.35 21.68
C ASP A 229 1.46 10.02 20.52
N TYR A 230 0.17 10.26 20.72
CA TYR A 230 -0.68 10.93 19.74
C TYR A 230 -0.32 12.42 19.58
N ALA A 231 0.27 13.06 20.59
CA ALA A 231 0.66 14.46 20.49
C ALA A 231 1.80 14.66 19.50
N THR A 232 2.81 13.78 19.51
CA THR A 232 3.86 13.76 18.49
C THR A 232 3.30 13.34 17.13
N GLY A 233 2.43 12.32 17.11
CA GLY A 233 1.74 11.89 15.89
C GLY A 233 1.00 13.04 15.20
N LEU A 234 0.24 13.84 15.95
CA LEU A 234 -0.51 14.99 15.43
C LEU A 234 0.43 16.05 14.81
N LYS A 235 1.52 16.39 15.48
CA LYS A 235 2.50 17.36 14.93
C LYS A 235 3.09 16.90 13.60
N ILE A 236 3.35 15.59 13.45
CA ILE A 236 3.89 15.05 12.20
C ILE A 236 2.77 15.01 11.13
N GLN A 237 1.55 14.63 11.49
CA GLN A 237 0.39 14.64 10.59
C GLN A 237 0.15 16.06 10.05
N ASP A 238 0.12 17.09 10.90
CA ASP A 238 -0.05 18.48 10.49
C ASP A 238 1.04 18.93 9.51
N ARG A 239 2.30 18.53 9.78
CA ARG A 239 3.43 18.80 8.88
C ARG A 239 3.29 18.10 7.53
N LEU A 240 2.72 16.88 7.49
CA LEU A 240 2.53 16.11 6.27
C LEU A 240 1.25 16.49 5.49
N THR A 241 0.27 17.13 6.13
CA THR A 241 -1.04 17.44 5.54
C THR A 241 -0.95 18.16 4.19
N PRO A 242 -0.14 19.21 4.01
CA PRO A 242 0.01 19.84 2.68
C PRO A 242 0.58 18.90 1.61
N LEU A 243 1.45 17.95 2.02
CA LEU A 243 2.00 16.96 1.09
C LEU A 243 0.99 15.88 0.72
N HIS A 244 0.13 15.46 1.66
CA HIS A 244 -0.98 14.56 1.38
C HIS A 244 -1.90 15.15 0.30
N ASP A 245 -2.33 16.41 0.47
CA ASP A 245 -3.17 17.11 -0.50
C ASP A 245 -2.49 17.28 -1.86
N ALA A 246 -1.20 17.66 -1.84
CA ALA A 246 -0.45 17.94 -3.06
C ALA A 246 -0.27 16.68 -3.93
N ILE A 247 0.09 15.54 -3.31
CA ILE A 247 0.32 14.27 -4.01
C ILE A 247 -0.94 13.75 -4.70
N PHE A 248 -2.13 14.01 -4.11
CA PHE A 248 -3.40 13.51 -4.63
C PHE A 248 -4.21 14.54 -5.45
N LYS A 249 -3.63 15.69 -5.81
CA LYS A 249 -4.29 16.64 -6.73
C LYS A 249 -4.54 16.04 -8.12
N GLU A 250 -3.66 15.18 -8.57
CA GLU A 250 -3.76 14.31 -9.72
C GLU A 250 -3.56 12.87 -9.27
N PRO A 251 -3.51 11.85 -10.16
CA PRO A 251 -3.27 10.48 -9.71
C PRO A 251 -2.06 10.37 -8.79
N GLY A 252 -2.28 9.92 -7.54
CA GLY A 252 -1.28 9.99 -6.47
C GLY A 252 0.05 9.30 -6.78
N LEU A 253 0.06 8.28 -7.65
CA LEU A 253 1.31 7.64 -8.06
C LEU A 253 2.18 8.58 -8.93
N ALA A 254 1.57 9.38 -9.81
CA ALA A 254 2.28 10.37 -10.60
C ALA A 254 2.84 11.48 -9.70
N GLY A 255 2.04 11.92 -8.70
CA GLY A 255 2.50 12.86 -7.68
C GLY A 255 3.68 12.33 -6.87
N ALA A 256 3.63 11.05 -6.46
CA ALA A 256 4.72 10.41 -5.73
C ALA A 256 6.00 10.28 -6.59
N LYS A 257 5.88 9.89 -7.87
CA LYS A 257 7.03 9.86 -8.79
C LYS A 257 7.63 11.24 -9.01
N HIS A 258 6.80 12.27 -9.16
CA HIS A 258 7.30 13.66 -9.26
C HIS A 258 8.08 14.06 -8.00
N GLY A 259 7.55 13.78 -6.81
CA GLY A 259 8.25 14.04 -5.55
C GLY A 259 9.58 13.28 -5.45
N LEU A 260 9.62 12.02 -5.86
CA LEU A 260 10.85 11.22 -5.91
C LEU A 260 11.86 11.74 -6.93
N LYS A 261 11.41 12.27 -8.08
CA LYS A 261 12.27 12.95 -9.05
C LYS A 261 12.91 14.19 -8.44
N LEU A 262 12.15 15.00 -7.71
CA LEU A 262 12.69 16.17 -7.01
C LEU A 262 13.76 15.78 -5.97
N LEU A 263 13.68 14.57 -5.41
CA LEU A 263 14.69 13.99 -4.53
C LEU A 263 15.85 13.30 -5.28
N GLY A 264 15.83 13.29 -6.62
CA GLY A 264 16.86 12.66 -7.45
C GLY A 264 16.89 11.13 -7.37
N ARG A 265 15.75 10.47 -7.10
CA ARG A 265 15.70 9.02 -6.86
C ARG A 265 15.15 8.20 -8.02
N VAL A 266 14.18 8.73 -8.75
CA VAL A 266 13.57 8.05 -9.91
C VAL A 266 13.25 9.07 -10.98
N GLU A 267 13.04 8.62 -12.22
CA GLU A 267 12.40 9.43 -13.24
C GLU A 267 10.89 9.50 -13.00
N GLU A 268 10.23 10.58 -13.48
CA GLU A 268 8.77 10.75 -13.29
C GLU A 268 7.95 10.02 -14.36
N GLU A 269 8.57 9.12 -15.12
CA GLU A 269 7.90 8.37 -16.17
C GLU A 269 6.80 7.49 -15.61
N VAL A 270 5.60 7.60 -16.19
CA VAL A 270 4.43 6.78 -15.92
C VAL A 270 3.89 6.19 -17.22
N ARG A 271 3.20 5.07 -17.15
CA ARG A 271 2.62 4.42 -18.33
C ARG A 271 1.20 4.89 -18.59
N LEU A 272 0.85 5.09 -19.86
CA LEU A 272 -0.54 5.36 -20.25
C LEU A 272 -1.48 4.26 -19.69
N PRO A 273 -2.72 4.63 -19.31
CA PRO A 273 -3.40 5.92 -19.55
C PRO A 273 -3.05 7.04 -18.55
N LEU A 274 -2.17 6.78 -17.57
CA LEU A 274 -1.72 7.83 -16.67
C LEU A 274 -0.63 8.69 -17.32
N MET A 275 -0.49 9.91 -16.83
CA MET A 275 0.51 10.86 -17.29
C MET A 275 1.25 11.47 -16.10
N ALA A 276 2.46 11.97 -16.34
CA ALA A 276 3.16 12.79 -15.35
C ALA A 276 2.29 13.98 -14.94
N VAL A 277 2.49 14.48 -13.73
CA VAL A 277 1.73 15.61 -13.20
C VAL A 277 1.94 16.87 -14.05
N THR A 278 0.91 17.70 -14.10
CA THR A 278 1.01 19.01 -14.78
C THR A 278 2.00 19.95 -14.06
N PRO A 279 2.63 20.91 -14.77
CA PRO A 279 3.56 21.85 -14.14
C PRO A 279 2.99 22.62 -12.93
N PRO A 280 1.70 23.07 -12.93
CA PRO A 280 1.11 23.66 -11.74
C PRO A 280 1.05 22.71 -10.54
N THR A 281 0.68 21.46 -10.75
CA THR A 281 0.64 20.43 -9.68
C THR A 281 2.05 20.11 -9.21
N GLY A 282 3.03 20.01 -10.11
CA GLY A 282 4.44 19.81 -9.73
C GLY A 282 4.97 20.93 -8.83
N LYS A 283 4.58 22.21 -9.08
CA LYS A 283 4.91 23.32 -8.19
C LYS A 283 4.29 23.14 -6.79
N VAL A 284 3.02 22.75 -6.72
CA VAL A 284 2.33 22.55 -5.44
C VAL A 284 3.00 21.42 -4.64
N ILE A 285 3.40 20.33 -5.31
CA ILE A 285 4.13 19.22 -4.67
C ILE A 285 5.47 19.71 -4.11
N ARG A 286 6.22 20.47 -4.91
CA ARG A 286 7.50 21.04 -4.46
C ARG A 286 7.33 21.94 -3.23
N ASP A 287 6.37 22.88 -3.26
CA ASP A 287 6.10 23.78 -2.14
C ASP A 287 5.72 23.00 -0.87
N ALA A 288 4.92 21.95 -1.00
CA ALA A 288 4.55 21.07 0.10
C ALA A 288 5.73 20.25 0.64
N MET A 289 6.66 19.83 -0.22
CA MET A 289 7.89 19.14 0.18
C MET A 289 8.84 20.09 0.94
N VAL A 290 8.95 21.35 0.54
CA VAL A 290 9.70 22.39 1.29
C VAL A 290 9.05 22.60 2.66
N HIS A 291 7.71 22.75 2.75
CA HIS A 291 6.99 22.85 4.01
C HIS A 291 7.26 21.64 4.93
N ALA A 292 7.27 20.45 4.37
CA ALA A 292 7.57 19.22 5.11
C ALA A 292 9.07 19.08 5.48
N GLY A 293 9.94 19.98 4.99
CA GLY A 293 11.40 19.95 5.23
C GLY A 293 12.11 18.81 4.51
N LEU A 294 11.59 18.39 3.36
CA LEU A 294 12.18 17.38 2.49
C LEU A 294 13.06 18.00 1.40
N LEU A 295 12.85 19.28 1.10
CA LEU A 295 13.63 20.10 0.16
C LEU A 295 13.98 21.44 0.80
N ASN A 296 15.03 22.08 0.28
CA ASN A 296 15.45 23.43 0.63
C ASN A 296 14.76 24.48 -0.25
#